data_64f97dce98e5dbe191ce12b899ec166a
#
_entry.id   64f97dce98e5dbe191ce12b899ec166a
#
_cell.length_a   1.000
_cell.length_b   1.000
_cell.length_c   1.000
_cell.angle_alpha   90.00
_cell.angle_beta   90.00
_cell.angle_gamma   90.00
#
_symmetry.space_group_name_H-M   'P 1'
#
loop_
_entity.id
_entity.type
_entity.pdbx_description
1 polymer ?
#
loop_
_entity_poly.entity_id
_entity_poly.type
_entity_poly.pdbx_seq_one_letter_code
_entity_poly.pdbx_strand_id
1 'polypeptide(L)'
;MRIIDRLPCLVAVCLLQAYAQYPDAGTSAFSFLKLDNNARTVAMGGASIGMANGIYGASINPAAAGFLTHTQAMIGYQSLILDAWTGPLGYAMPYKNCGVFSSNIMYASHGYLDSSEALDENGNGTGASWHIFSLVGSLAWSKVVYDNLSVGIACKGIYHPIKSSQQYYSAATAIAFDAGFQYRMLNSRVIVGGVLQNAGFLVSNYTKDSPAYPLPLGVAVGISYMPQYIPSLRMALDLQKDNDDFLNYKPGFEWAIYKKSLFLRGGYGFSEPDLEEVIKQMKNQSSGSYVKSNSSGLSLGLGLVTEVSGVATNVDVAYLHRVEDLTPSFMLSILVEY
;
A
#
# COMPACT_ATOMS: atom_id res chain seq x y z
N MET A 1 7.33 -8.74 33.59
CA MET A 1 7.33 -7.42 32.93
C MET A 1 6.59 -7.61 31.61
N ARG A 2 5.37 -7.12 31.54
CA ARG A 2 4.45 -7.41 30.43
C ARG A 2 4.92 -6.69 29.18
N ILE A 3 4.87 -7.37 28.02
CA ILE A 3 5.23 -6.82 26.68
C ILE A 3 4.45 -5.53 26.40
N ILE A 4 3.24 -5.39 26.94
CA ILE A 4 2.36 -4.23 26.85
C ILE A 4 3.01 -2.93 27.39
N ASP A 5 3.88 -3.03 28.38
CA ASP A 5 4.53 -1.85 29.00
C ASP A 5 5.64 -1.24 28.09
N ARG A 6 6.08 -1.97 27.06
CA ARG A 6 7.09 -1.51 26.09
C ARG A 6 6.53 -1.06 24.74
N LEU A 7 5.24 -1.31 24.46
CA LEU A 7 4.58 -0.87 23.24
C LEU A 7 4.65 0.66 23.04
N PRO A 8 4.43 1.50 24.07
CA PRO A 8 4.56 2.97 23.94
C PRO A 8 5.97 3.41 23.56
N CYS A 9 7.00 2.72 24.07
CA CYS A 9 8.38 3.04 23.73
C CYS A 9 8.74 2.71 22.29
N LEU A 10 8.21 1.60 21.74
CA LEU A 10 8.43 1.24 20.33
C LEU A 10 7.75 2.24 19.39
N VAL A 11 6.52 2.64 19.72
CA VAL A 11 5.77 3.66 18.96
C VAL A 11 6.49 5.02 19.05
N ALA A 12 7.00 5.39 20.23
CA ALA A 12 7.76 6.63 20.41
C ALA A 12 9.09 6.64 19.65
N VAL A 13 9.80 5.52 19.56
CA VAL A 13 11.04 5.40 18.76
C VAL A 13 10.75 5.53 17.27
N CYS A 14 9.63 4.98 16.78
CA CYS A 14 9.20 5.15 15.39
C CYS A 14 8.81 6.61 15.07
N LEU A 15 8.23 7.33 16.03
CA LEU A 15 7.83 8.73 15.86
C LEU A 15 9.04 9.70 15.96
N LEU A 16 10.11 9.33 16.66
CA LEU A 16 11.32 10.18 16.80
C LEU A 16 12.13 10.31 15.50
N GLN A 17 11.96 9.41 14.54
CA GLN A 17 12.57 9.55 13.20
C GLN A 17 11.80 10.49 12.26
N ALA A 18 10.63 10.97 12.67
CA ALA A 18 9.76 11.84 11.86
C ALA A 18 10.27 13.28 11.72
N TYR A 19 11.31 13.69 12.44
CA TYR A 19 11.84 15.07 12.45
C TYR A 19 12.96 15.36 11.44
N ALA A 20 13.23 14.48 10.50
CA ALA A 20 14.24 14.78 9.48
C ALA A 20 13.64 15.65 8.36
N GLN A 21 14.21 16.85 8.16
CA GLN A 21 13.93 17.70 6.98
C GLN A 21 14.21 16.90 5.70
N TYR A 22 13.35 17.09 4.69
CA TYR A 22 13.35 16.30 3.45
C TYR A 22 14.03 16.97 2.27
N PRO A 23 15.35 16.84 2.10
CA PRO A 23 15.96 17.07 0.80
C PRO A 23 15.74 15.91 -0.19
N ASP A 24 15.30 14.74 0.29
CA ASP A 24 15.34 13.50 -0.48
C ASP A 24 13.95 13.00 -0.94
N ALA A 25 12.92 13.89 -0.98
CA ALA A 25 11.59 13.51 -1.43
C ALA A 25 11.61 12.96 -2.89
N GLY A 26 11.10 11.72 -3.07
CA GLY A 26 11.00 11.08 -4.37
C GLY A 26 12.31 10.50 -4.92
N THR A 27 13.37 10.38 -4.09
CA THR A 27 14.67 9.85 -4.51
C THR A 27 14.81 8.33 -4.39
N SER A 28 13.82 7.63 -3.85
CA SER A 28 13.86 6.17 -3.75
C SER A 28 13.72 5.49 -5.11
N ALA A 29 14.48 4.40 -5.29
CA ALA A 29 14.25 3.47 -6.37
C ALA A 29 12.93 2.72 -6.18
N PHE A 30 12.27 2.37 -7.27
CA PHE A 30 11.05 1.54 -7.26
C PHE A 30 9.90 2.13 -6.42
N SER A 31 9.61 3.42 -6.57
CA SER A 31 8.52 4.13 -5.86
C SER A 31 7.13 3.48 -6.02
N PHE A 32 6.92 2.66 -7.05
CA PHE A 32 5.70 1.87 -7.24
C PHE A 32 5.45 0.83 -6.12
N LEU A 33 6.47 0.50 -5.31
CA LEU A 33 6.30 -0.33 -4.10
C LEU A 33 5.42 0.32 -3.03
N LYS A 34 5.18 1.64 -3.13
CA LYS A 34 4.28 2.39 -2.24
C LYS A 34 2.81 2.34 -2.70
N LEU A 35 2.51 1.76 -3.87
CA LEU A 35 1.14 1.66 -4.37
C LEU A 35 0.33 0.65 -3.55
N ASP A 36 -0.88 1.03 -3.18
CA ASP A 36 -1.86 0.11 -2.63
C ASP A 36 -2.29 -0.90 -3.71
N ASN A 37 -2.50 -2.15 -3.32
CA ASN A 37 -2.74 -3.25 -4.25
C ASN A 37 -4.14 -3.87 -4.13
N ASN A 38 -5.07 -3.24 -3.45
CA ASN A 38 -6.46 -3.67 -3.42
C ASN A 38 -7.44 -2.50 -3.25
N ALA A 39 -8.61 -2.63 -3.85
CA ALA A 39 -9.62 -1.58 -3.89
C ALA A 39 -10.16 -1.22 -2.51
N ARG A 40 -10.23 -2.17 -1.56
CA ARG A 40 -10.67 -1.90 -0.20
C ARG A 40 -9.76 -0.90 0.51
N THR A 41 -8.44 -1.08 0.39
CA THR A 41 -7.46 -0.16 0.98
C THR A 41 -7.49 1.20 0.30
N VAL A 42 -7.50 1.24 -1.03
CA VAL A 42 -7.59 2.49 -1.80
C VAL A 42 -8.84 3.27 -1.43
N ALA A 43 -10.01 2.61 -1.32
CA ALA A 43 -11.28 3.24 -0.94
C ALA A 43 -11.25 3.89 0.45
N MET A 44 -10.36 3.45 1.31
CA MET A 44 -10.20 3.97 2.68
C MET A 44 -9.07 5.00 2.81
N GLY A 45 -8.61 5.59 1.71
CA GLY A 45 -7.52 6.57 1.72
C GLY A 45 -6.16 5.97 2.09
N GLY A 46 -5.98 4.65 1.91
CA GLY A 46 -4.79 3.91 2.31
C GLY A 46 -4.78 3.46 3.78
N ALA A 47 -5.82 3.75 4.57
CA ALA A 47 -5.94 3.25 5.94
C ALA A 47 -6.18 1.74 5.96
N SER A 48 -5.14 0.97 6.23
CA SER A 48 -5.17 -0.48 6.08
C SER A 48 -4.47 -1.26 7.19
N ILE A 49 -3.45 -0.68 7.86
CA ILE A 49 -2.62 -1.39 8.83
C ILE A 49 -3.45 -1.94 9.99
N GLY A 50 -4.32 -1.08 10.58
CA GLY A 50 -5.24 -1.49 11.64
C GLY A 50 -6.47 -2.28 11.13
N MET A 51 -6.69 -2.35 9.81
CA MET A 51 -7.81 -3.08 9.20
C MET A 51 -7.38 -4.27 8.36
N ALA A 52 -6.08 -4.46 8.20
CA ALA A 52 -5.51 -5.53 7.40
C ALA A 52 -6.10 -6.89 7.79
N ASN A 53 -6.56 -7.64 6.83
CA ASN A 53 -7.11 -8.97 7.02
C ASN A 53 -6.91 -9.82 5.76
N GLY A 54 -6.57 -11.10 5.98
CA GLY A 54 -6.43 -12.07 4.90
C GLY A 54 -5.40 -11.63 3.85
N ILE A 55 -5.65 -12.05 2.61
CA ILE A 55 -4.74 -11.78 1.48
C ILE A 55 -4.69 -10.28 1.11
N TYR A 56 -5.78 -9.53 1.25
CA TYR A 56 -5.77 -8.08 1.05
C TYR A 56 -4.79 -7.38 2.00
N GLY A 57 -4.73 -7.86 3.24
CA GLY A 57 -3.84 -7.29 4.23
C GLY A 57 -2.40 -7.81 4.13
N ALA A 58 -2.18 -9.04 3.70
CA ALA A 58 -0.87 -9.69 3.69
C ALA A 58 0.17 -8.96 2.83
N SER A 59 -0.28 -8.28 1.77
CA SER A 59 0.58 -7.47 0.90
C SER A 59 1.04 -6.15 1.51
N ILE A 60 0.35 -5.69 2.56
CA ILE A 60 0.60 -4.42 3.25
C ILE A 60 1.31 -4.69 4.57
N ASN A 61 0.79 -5.62 5.35
CA ASN A 61 1.34 -6.09 6.60
C ASN A 61 1.30 -7.62 6.62
N PRO A 62 2.42 -8.32 6.52
CA PRO A 62 2.41 -9.79 6.47
C PRO A 62 1.68 -10.44 7.65
N ALA A 63 1.64 -9.81 8.83
CA ALA A 63 0.91 -10.34 9.98
C ALA A 63 -0.61 -10.39 9.81
N ALA A 64 -1.17 -9.66 8.83
CA ALA A 64 -2.62 -9.57 8.64
C ALA A 64 -3.28 -10.89 8.24
N ALA A 65 -2.55 -11.77 7.56
CA ALA A 65 -3.06 -13.09 7.18
C ALA A 65 -3.05 -14.12 8.33
N GLY A 66 -2.35 -13.87 9.43
CA GLY A 66 -2.16 -14.89 10.47
C GLY A 66 -3.43 -15.39 11.15
N PHE A 67 -4.52 -14.61 11.08
CA PHE A 67 -5.83 -15.02 11.58
C PHE A 67 -6.73 -15.69 10.55
N LEU A 68 -6.21 -15.95 9.35
CA LEU A 68 -6.97 -16.56 8.27
C LEU A 68 -7.26 -18.04 8.58
N THR A 69 -8.51 -18.45 8.37
CA THR A 69 -8.98 -19.84 8.60
C THR A 69 -9.31 -20.58 7.32
N HIS A 70 -9.52 -19.86 6.22
CA HIS A 70 -9.85 -20.39 4.91
C HIS A 70 -8.85 -19.89 3.87
N THR A 71 -8.71 -20.62 2.78
CA THR A 71 -7.85 -20.20 1.68
C THR A 71 -8.48 -19.03 0.94
N GLN A 72 -7.67 -18.05 0.59
CA GLN A 72 -8.10 -16.86 -0.16
C GLN A 72 -7.24 -16.67 -1.40
N ALA A 73 -7.89 -16.26 -2.48
CA ALA A 73 -7.24 -15.77 -3.68
C ALA A 73 -7.81 -14.40 -4.07
N MET A 74 -6.97 -13.52 -4.61
CA MET A 74 -7.40 -12.21 -5.08
C MET A 74 -6.80 -11.88 -6.43
N ILE A 75 -7.53 -11.08 -7.21
CA ILE A 75 -7.07 -10.41 -8.41
C ILE A 75 -7.57 -8.98 -8.40
N GLY A 76 -6.81 -8.05 -8.97
CA GLY A 76 -7.21 -6.66 -9.08
C GLY A 76 -6.70 -5.99 -10.34
N TYR A 77 -7.24 -4.80 -10.59
CA TYR A 77 -6.82 -3.88 -11.64
C TYR A 77 -6.96 -2.46 -11.11
N GLN A 78 -5.94 -1.64 -11.29
CA GLN A 78 -5.96 -0.21 -10.96
C GLN A 78 -5.46 0.60 -12.14
N SER A 79 -6.26 1.56 -12.58
CA SER A 79 -5.79 2.59 -13.52
C SER A 79 -4.95 3.61 -12.74
N LEU A 80 -3.85 4.04 -13.34
CA LEU A 80 -2.98 5.10 -12.84
C LEU A 80 -3.01 6.28 -13.81
N ILE A 81 -2.12 7.24 -13.62
CA ILE A 81 -1.97 8.39 -14.52
C ILE A 81 -1.25 7.97 -15.81
N LEU A 82 -1.44 8.73 -16.91
CA LEU A 82 -0.72 8.56 -18.17
C LEU A 82 -0.76 7.12 -18.73
N ASP A 83 -1.96 6.51 -18.76
CA ASP A 83 -2.20 5.16 -19.26
C ASP A 83 -1.42 4.05 -18.52
N ALA A 84 -0.76 4.39 -17.41
CA ALA A 84 -0.17 3.40 -16.52
C ALA A 84 -1.27 2.63 -15.77
N TRP A 85 -0.98 1.39 -15.42
CA TRP A 85 -1.90 0.55 -14.66
C TRP A 85 -1.15 -0.50 -13.84
N THR A 86 -1.81 -1.04 -12.82
CA THR A 86 -1.27 -2.14 -12.03
C THR A 86 -2.30 -3.25 -11.86
N GLY A 87 -1.81 -4.49 -11.85
CA GLY A 87 -2.62 -5.69 -11.66
C GLY A 87 -2.04 -6.58 -10.56
N PRO A 88 -2.58 -6.51 -9.34
CA PRO A 88 -2.20 -7.42 -8.27
C PRO A 88 -2.87 -8.78 -8.41
N LEU A 89 -2.14 -9.83 -8.04
CA LEU A 89 -2.61 -11.19 -7.85
C LEU A 89 -2.11 -11.69 -6.50
N GLY A 90 -2.97 -12.32 -5.71
CA GLY A 90 -2.60 -12.80 -4.38
C GLY A 90 -3.24 -14.15 -4.06
N TYR A 91 -2.54 -14.93 -3.23
CA TYR A 91 -2.99 -16.21 -2.72
C TYR A 91 -2.53 -16.39 -1.27
N ALA A 92 -3.42 -16.82 -0.38
CA ALA A 92 -3.08 -17.10 1.01
C ALA A 92 -3.74 -18.40 1.46
N MET A 93 -2.97 -19.25 2.11
CA MET A 93 -3.41 -20.57 2.56
C MET A 93 -2.98 -20.82 4.01
N PRO A 94 -3.93 -21.08 4.92
CA PRO A 94 -3.62 -21.57 6.25
C PRO A 94 -3.08 -23.01 6.16
N TYR A 95 -1.99 -23.30 6.88
CA TYR A 95 -1.38 -24.62 6.89
C TYR A 95 -1.23 -25.15 8.31
N LYS A 96 -2.22 -25.94 8.75
CA LYS A 96 -2.25 -26.61 10.06
C LYS A 96 -1.79 -25.67 11.21
N ASN A 97 -0.88 -26.13 12.04
CA ASN A 97 -0.31 -25.36 13.16
C ASN A 97 0.91 -24.52 12.76
N CYS A 98 1.30 -24.52 11.48
CA CYS A 98 2.48 -23.78 11.00
C CYS A 98 2.19 -22.29 10.81
N GLY A 99 0.92 -21.91 10.62
CA GLY A 99 0.52 -20.53 10.31
C GLY A 99 -0.03 -20.41 8.90
N VAL A 100 0.03 -19.23 8.32
CA VAL A 100 -0.49 -18.92 6.99
C VAL A 100 0.68 -18.56 6.08
N PHE A 101 0.72 -19.19 4.92
CA PHE A 101 1.61 -18.83 3.82
C PHE A 101 0.84 -17.99 2.81
N SER A 102 1.44 -16.92 2.34
CA SER A 102 0.84 -16.09 1.30
C SER A 102 1.86 -15.72 0.24
N SER A 103 1.37 -15.53 -0.98
CA SER A 103 2.14 -15.04 -2.11
C SER A 103 1.37 -13.91 -2.79
N ASN A 104 2.10 -12.88 -3.23
CA ASN A 104 1.53 -11.81 -4.02
C ASN A 104 2.45 -11.55 -5.20
N ILE A 105 1.83 -11.26 -6.35
CA ILE A 105 2.49 -10.80 -7.55
C ILE A 105 1.82 -9.49 -7.93
N MET A 106 2.60 -8.45 -8.20
CA MET A 106 2.11 -7.19 -8.74
C MET A 106 2.84 -6.90 -10.04
N TYR A 107 2.08 -6.74 -11.10
CA TYR A 107 2.56 -6.20 -12.36
C TYR A 107 2.13 -4.74 -12.45
N ALA A 108 3.05 -3.84 -12.78
CA ALA A 108 2.77 -2.44 -13.01
C ALA A 108 3.33 -2.03 -14.37
N SER A 109 2.45 -1.58 -15.27
CA SER A 109 2.81 -0.94 -16.52
C SER A 109 2.97 0.56 -16.28
N HIS A 110 4.10 1.13 -16.68
CA HIS A 110 4.36 2.55 -16.55
C HIS A 110 4.03 3.34 -17.83
N GLY A 111 3.26 2.72 -18.74
CA GLY A 111 2.89 3.27 -20.02
C GLY A 111 3.78 2.79 -21.17
N TYR A 112 3.44 3.25 -22.34
CA TYR A 112 4.14 2.96 -23.59
C TYR A 112 4.52 4.30 -24.23
N LEU A 113 5.82 4.53 -24.43
CA LEU A 113 6.31 5.68 -25.17
C LEU A 113 6.43 5.28 -26.65
N ASP A 114 5.64 5.92 -27.51
CA ASP A 114 5.69 5.66 -28.95
C ASP A 114 6.96 6.28 -29.58
N SER A 115 7.29 5.82 -30.75
CA SER A 115 8.49 6.23 -31.51
C SER A 115 8.52 7.73 -31.85
N SER A 116 7.37 8.38 -31.91
CA SER A 116 7.23 9.82 -32.13
C SER A 116 7.51 10.65 -30.87
N GLU A 117 7.41 10.05 -29.68
CA GLU A 117 7.55 10.72 -28.38
C GLU A 117 8.97 10.61 -27.81
N ALA A 118 9.72 9.57 -28.24
CA ALA A 118 11.11 9.39 -27.85
C ALA A 118 12.01 10.28 -28.72
N LEU A 119 12.43 11.42 -28.17
CA LEU A 119 13.25 12.41 -28.88
C LEU A 119 14.75 12.17 -28.63
N ASP A 120 15.58 12.49 -29.64
CA ASP A 120 17.04 12.58 -29.50
C ASP A 120 17.44 13.92 -28.84
N GLU A 121 18.72 14.12 -28.60
CA GLU A 121 19.28 15.37 -28.04
C GLU A 121 19.01 16.62 -28.87
N ASN A 122 18.61 16.49 -30.14
CA ASN A 122 18.29 17.56 -31.07
C ASN A 122 16.76 17.79 -31.19
N GLY A 123 15.95 17.00 -30.46
CA GLY A 123 14.50 17.08 -30.50
C GLY A 123 13.85 16.33 -31.67
N ASN A 124 14.58 15.47 -32.39
CA ASN A 124 14.02 14.65 -33.45
C ASN A 124 13.52 13.31 -32.90
N GLY A 125 12.44 12.77 -33.45
CA GLY A 125 11.95 11.46 -33.08
C GLY A 125 12.99 10.37 -33.34
N THR A 126 13.33 9.57 -32.33
CA THR A 126 14.34 8.50 -32.45
C THR A 126 13.85 7.28 -33.24
N GLY A 127 12.53 7.20 -33.50
CA GLY A 127 11.89 6.00 -34.06
C GLY A 127 11.90 4.78 -33.12
N ALA A 128 12.31 4.96 -31.87
CA ALA A 128 12.35 3.91 -30.86
C ALA A 128 11.09 3.97 -29.97
N SER A 129 10.35 2.89 -29.85
CA SER A 129 9.31 2.75 -28.85
C SER A 129 9.85 2.10 -27.58
N TRP A 130 9.34 2.50 -26.42
CA TRP A 130 9.80 2.04 -25.12
C TRP A 130 8.64 1.46 -24.33
N HIS A 131 8.88 0.32 -23.73
CA HIS A 131 7.97 -0.32 -22.79
C HIS A 131 8.66 -0.48 -21.43
N ILE A 132 8.13 0.16 -20.41
CA ILE A 132 8.65 0.12 -19.06
C ILE A 132 7.57 -0.55 -18.17
N PHE A 133 7.96 -1.57 -17.46
CA PHE A 133 7.07 -2.23 -16.52
C PHE A 133 7.82 -2.66 -15.25
N SER A 134 7.09 -2.99 -14.23
CA SER A 134 7.63 -3.54 -12.98
C SER A 134 6.92 -4.84 -12.63
N LEU A 135 7.67 -5.77 -12.11
CA LEU A 135 7.16 -7.01 -11.54
C LEU A 135 7.69 -7.17 -10.13
N VAL A 136 6.78 -7.37 -9.18
CA VAL A 136 7.11 -7.69 -7.79
C VAL A 136 6.48 -9.03 -7.45
N GLY A 137 7.31 -9.96 -7.00
CA GLY A 137 6.86 -11.20 -6.39
C GLY A 137 7.17 -11.18 -4.91
N SER A 138 6.22 -11.53 -4.04
CA SER A 138 6.44 -11.65 -2.62
C SER A 138 5.96 -12.99 -2.07
N LEU A 139 6.70 -13.54 -1.11
CA LEU A 139 6.33 -14.69 -0.31
C LEU A 139 6.31 -14.26 1.15
N ALA A 140 5.24 -14.56 1.86
CA ALA A 140 5.12 -14.20 3.26
C ALA A 140 4.66 -15.39 4.11
N TRP A 141 5.06 -15.35 5.36
CA TRP A 141 4.61 -16.25 6.40
C TRP A 141 4.11 -15.45 7.59
N SER A 142 3.00 -15.89 8.16
CA SER A 142 2.40 -15.27 9.33
C SER A 142 1.84 -16.30 10.29
N LYS A 143 1.84 -15.96 11.58
CA LYS A 143 1.37 -16.86 12.63
C LYS A 143 0.80 -16.09 13.81
N VAL A 144 -0.29 -16.59 14.37
CA VAL A 144 -0.79 -16.17 15.68
C VAL A 144 0.13 -16.80 16.74
N VAL A 145 0.85 -15.94 17.47
CA VAL A 145 1.79 -16.37 18.53
C VAL A 145 1.18 -16.34 19.92
N TYR A 146 0.15 -15.50 20.10
CA TYR A 146 -0.75 -15.46 21.26
C TYR A 146 -2.17 -15.26 20.75
N ASP A 147 -3.19 -15.57 21.55
CA ASP A 147 -4.60 -15.59 21.14
C ASP A 147 -5.04 -14.38 20.29
N ASN A 148 -4.45 -13.23 20.54
CA ASN A 148 -4.81 -11.96 19.91
C ASN A 148 -3.65 -11.30 19.13
N LEU A 149 -2.45 -11.88 19.10
CA LEU A 149 -1.26 -11.33 18.45
C LEU A 149 -0.81 -12.22 17.30
N SER A 150 -0.83 -11.67 16.12
CA SER A 150 -0.19 -12.24 14.93
C SER A 150 1.11 -11.49 14.61
N VAL A 151 2.10 -12.23 14.13
CA VAL A 151 3.34 -11.72 13.56
C VAL A 151 3.53 -12.28 12.17
N GLY A 152 4.26 -11.56 11.33
CA GLY A 152 4.52 -12.01 9.97
C GLY A 152 5.78 -11.39 9.39
N ILE A 153 6.35 -12.10 8.43
CA ILE A 153 7.51 -11.67 7.64
C ILE A 153 7.23 -11.93 6.16
N ALA A 154 7.82 -11.14 5.30
CA ALA A 154 7.76 -11.33 3.85
C ALA A 154 9.13 -11.09 3.21
N CYS A 155 9.38 -11.78 2.09
CA CYS A 155 10.50 -11.53 1.20
C CYS A 155 9.94 -11.14 -0.17
N LYS A 156 10.48 -10.09 -0.77
CA LYS A 156 10.08 -9.54 -2.07
C LYS A 156 11.24 -9.60 -3.06
N GLY A 157 10.96 -10.07 -4.26
CA GLY A 157 11.83 -9.91 -5.41
C GLY A 157 11.27 -8.86 -6.36
N ILE A 158 12.07 -7.89 -6.75
CA ILE A 158 11.68 -6.76 -7.61
C ILE A 158 12.47 -6.86 -8.92
N TYR A 159 11.77 -6.72 -10.04
CA TYR A 159 12.32 -6.72 -11.38
C TYR A 159 11.70 -5.58 -12.19
N HIS A 160 12.55 -4.68 -12.68
CA HIS A 160 12.13 -3.49 -13.42
C HIS A 160 12.97 -3.34 -14.70
N PRO A 161 12.52 -3.93 -15.82
CA PRO A 161 13.20 -3.82 -17.09
C PRO A 161 12.79 -2.55 -17.84
N ILE A 162 13.71 -2.03 -18.62
CA ILE A 162 13.50 -1.02 -19.65
C ILE A 162 13.79 -1.68 -20.99
N LYS A 163 12.81 -1.74 -21.88
CA LYS A 163 12.92 -2.41 -23.16
C LYS A 163 12.56 -1.44 -24.29
N SER A 164 13.45 -1.34 -25.29
CA SER A 164 13.22 -0.56 -26.50
C SER A 164 13.04 -1.45 -27.72
N SER A 165 12.28 -0.97 -28.71
CA SER A 165 12.15 -1.62 -30.03
C SER A 165 13.46 -1.70 -30.81
N GLN A 166 14.45 -0.84 -30.49
CA GLN A 166 15.79 -0.85 -31.12
C GLN A 166 16.80 -1.73 -30.39
N GLN A 167 16.35 -2.82 -29.77
CA GLN A 167 17.17 -3.84 -29.08
C GLN A 167 17.90 -3.34 -27.81
N TYR A 168 17.56 -2.16 -27.29
CA TYR A 168 18.05 -1.77 -25.97
C TYR A 168 17.27 -2.55 -24.90
N TYR A 169 18.01 -3.19 -24.02
CA TYR A 169 17.47 -3.89 -22.87
C TYR A 169 18.37 -3.65 -21.65
N SER A 170 17.78 -3.18 -20.60
CA SER A 170 18.42 -3.10 -19.29
C SER A 170 17.39 -3.35 -18.18
N ALA A 171 17.84 -3.88 -17.05
CA ALA A 171 16.95 -4.18 -15.94
C ALA A 171 17.63 -3.88 -14.60
N ALA A 172 16.87 -3.25 -13.72
CA ALA A 172 17.22 -3.14 -12.32
C ALA A 172 16.48 -4.20 -11.51
N THR A 173 17.16 -4.79 -10.52
CA THR A 173 16.59 -5.80 -9.64
C THR A 173 16.90 -5.48 -8.19
N ALA A 174 16.00 -5.87 -7.29
CA ALA A 174 16.19 -5.69 -5.87
C ALA A 174 15.56 -6.84 -5.06
N ILE A 175 16.02 -6.97 -3.82
CA ILE A 175 15.42 -7.84 -2.81
C ILE A 175 15.03 -6.97 -1.62
N ALA A 176 13.84 -7.20 -1.07
CA ALA A 176 13.34 -6.48 0.09
C ALA A 176 12.65 -7.44 1.06
N PHE A 177 12.57 -7.03 2.31
CA PHE A 177 11.92 -7.76 3.39
C PHE A 177 10.93 -6.86 4.11
N ASP A 178 9.81 -7.44 4.53
CA ASP A 178 8.85 -6.80 5.42
C ASP A 178 8.73 -7.62 6.70
N ALA A 179 8.44 -6.92 7.80
CA ALA A 179 8.11 -7.54 9.07
C ALA A 179 7.00 -6.76 9.77
N GLY A 180 6.02 -7.46 10.33
CA GLY A 180 4.89 -6.79 10.94
C GLY A 180 4.25 -7.56 12.07
N PHE A 181 3.38 -6.86 12.78
CA PHE A 181 2.51 -7.42 13.80
C PHE A 181 1.09 -6.88 13.69
N GLN A 182 0.14 -7.62 14.21
CA GLN A 182 -1.25 -7.21 14.40
C GLN A 182 -1.77 -7.73 15.73
N TYR A 183 -2.31 -6.84 16.54
CA TYR A 183 -2.89 -7.15 17.85
C TYR A 183 -4.37 -6.79 17.89
N ARG A 184 -5.22 -7.76 18.25
CA ARG A 184 -6.67 -7.65 18.31
C ARG A 184 -7.13 -7.55 19.76
N MET A 185 -7.84 -6.50 20.10
CA MET A 185 -8.36 -6.23 21.45
C MET A 185 -9.89 -6.13 21.44
N LEU A 186 -10.50 -6.28 22.62
CA LEU A 186 -11.93 -6.10 22.82
C LEU A 186 -12.78 -6.90 21.83
N ASN A 187 -12.49 -8.20 21.67
CA ASN A 187 -13.13 -9.08 20.68
C ASN A 187 -13.03 -8.50 19.24
N SER A 188 -11.84 -8.06 18.86
CA SER A 188 -11.54 -7.47 17.54
C SER A 188 -12.27 -6.14 17.25
N ARG A 189 -12.82 -5.48 18.25
CA ARG A 189 -13.34 -4.11 18.08
C ARG A 189 -12.24 -3.08 17.92
N VAL A 190 -11.11 -3.29 18.59
CA VAL A 190 -9.90 -2.49 18.41
C VAL A 190 -8.83 -3.40 17.82
N ILE A 191 -8.23 -2.97 16.74
CA ILE A 191 -7.09 -3.66 16.14
C ILE A 191 -5.96 -2.65 15.98
N VAL A 192 -4.78 -3.01 16.45
CA VAL A 192 -3.55 -2.21 16.28
C VAL A 192 -2.58 -3.04 15.45
N GLY A 193 -1.94 -2.41 14.50
CA GLY A 193 -0.92 -3.03 13.67
C GLY A 193 0.30 -2.15 13.51
N GLY A 194 1.40 -2.78 13.16
CA GLY A 194 2.63 -2.09 12.76
C GLY A 194 3.40 -2.92 11.76
N VAL A 195 4.09 -2.25 10.86
CA VAL A 195 4.90 -2.89 9.82
C VAL A 195 6.12 -2.06 9.48
N LEU A 196 7.22 -2.76 9.23
CA LEU A 196 8.41 -2.29 8.54
C LEU A 196 8.34 -2.86 7.11
N GLN A 197 8.42 -2.00 6.11
CA GLN A 197 8.26 -2.37 4.70
C GLN A 197 9.52 -2.05 3.90
N ASN A 198 9.79 -2.88 2.90
CA ASN A 198 10.81 -2.65 1.88
C ASN A 198 12.24 -2.47 2.45
N ALA A 199 12.56 -3.13 3.57
CA ALA A 199 13.93 -3.19 4.09
C ALA A 199 14.80 -4.05 3.16
N GLY A 200 15.60 -3.42 2.29
CA GLY A 200 16.33 -4.16 1.27
C GLY A 200 17.36 -3.35 0.51
N PHE A 201 17.82 -3.92 -0.60
CA PHE A 201 18.89 -3.35 -1.41
C PHE A 201 18.74 -3.73 -2.89
N LEU A 202 19.37 -2.93 -3.74
CA LEU A 202 19.52 -3.26 -5.16
C LEU A 202 20.50 -4.41 -5.35
N VAL A 203 20.11 -5.38 -6.18
CA VAL A 203 20.98 -6.48 -6.63
C VAL A 203 21.68 -6.12 -7.94
N SER A 204 20.94 -5.47 -8.86
CA SER A 204 21.52 -4.93 -10.10
C SER A 204 20.91 -3.58 -10.44
N ASN A 205 21.68 -2.74 -11.10
CA ASN A 205 21.24 -1.45 -11.61
C ASN A 205 21.18 -1.48 -13.15
N TYR A 206 20.55 -0.47 -13.77
CA TYR A 206 20.44 -0.37 -15.24
C TYR A 206 21.79 -0.28 -15.94
N THR A 207 22.71 0.46 -15.35
CA THR A 207 24.11 0.56 -15.83
C THR A 207 25.06 0.42 -14.66
N LYS A 208 26.31 0.05 -14.94
CA LYS A 208 27.35 -0.15 -13.92
C LYS A 208 27.70 1.14 -13.17
N ASP A 209 27.55 2.27 -13.84
CA ASP A 209 27.93 3.59 -13.31
C ASP A 209 26.75 4.37 -12.72
N SER A 210 25.55 3.80 -12.72
CA SER A 210 24.36 4.44 -12.10
C SER A 210 24.50 4.46 -10.58
N PRO A 211 24.16 5.57 -9.93
CA PRO A 211 24.10 5.64 -8.48
C PRO A 211 23.07 4.64 -7.93
N ALA A 212 23.40 4.01 -6.82
CA ALA A 212 22.49 3.13 -6.11
C ALA A 212 21.55 3.97 -5.23
N TYR A 213 20.30 4.12 -5.65
CA TYR A 213 19.26 4.75 -4.83
C TYR A 213 18.68 3.74 -3.84
N PRO A 214 18.34 4.15 -2.60
CA PRO A 214 17.74 3.28 -1.61
C PRO A 214 16.34 2.82 -2.05
N LEU A 215 15.89 1.69 -1.54
CA LEU A 215 14.49 1.29 -1.64
C LEU A 215 13.62 2.20 -0.75
N PRO A 216 12.30 2.32 -1.02
CA PRO A 216 11.39 3.11 -0.18
C PRO A 216 11.13 2.38 1.14
N LEU A 217 12.13 2.41 2.04
CA LEU A 217 12.01 1.85 3.37
C LEU A 217 10.94 2.61 4.14
N GLY A 218 9.88 1.92 4.54
CA GLY A 218 8.73 2.49 5.21
C GLY A 218 8.47 1.87 6.57
N VAL A 219 7.99 2.70 7.50
CA VAL A 219 7.42 2.26 8.78
C VAL A 219 5.99 2.78 8.84
N ALA A 220 5.05 1.89 9.15
CA ALA A 220 3.67 2.28 9.34
C ALA A 220 3.09 1.67 10.62
N VAL A 221 2.23 2.43 11.27
CA VAL A 221 1.41 1.99 12.41
C VAL A 221 -0.02 2.38 12.17
N GLY A 222 -0.95 1.55 12.59
CA GLY A 222 -2.36 1.82 12.37
C GLY A 222 -3.23 1.26 13.48
N ILE A 223 -4.36 1.92 13.67
CA ILE A 223 -5.40 1.51 14.58
C ILE A 223 -6.74 1.51 13.87
N SER A 224 -7.58 0.52 14.16
CA SER A 224 -8.99 0.56 13.78
C SER A 224 -9.88 0.33 14.99
N TYR A 225 -11.05 0.97 14.95
CA TYR A 225 -12.04 0.92 16.01
C TYR A 225 -13.45 0.70 15.46
N MET A 226 -14.15 -0.26 16.03
CA MET A 226 -15.57 -0.55 15.75
C MET A 226 -16.39 -0.18 16.98
N PRO A 227 -17.17 0.94 16.94
CA PRO A 227 -17.97 1.39 18.08
C PRO A 227 -19.00 0.34 18.51
N GLN A 228 -19.17 0.19 19.81
CA GLN A 228 -20.10 -0.79 20.38
C GLN A 228 -21.54 -0.56 19.96
N TYR A 229 -21.92 0.71 19.84
CA TYR A 229 -23.29 1.11 19.51
C TYR A 229 -23.59 1.12 18.02
N ILE A 230 -22.55 1.10 17.17
CA ILE A 230 -22.67 1.07 15.70
C ILE A 230 -21.71 -0.02 15.18
N PRO A 231 -22.00 -1.31 15.40
CA PRO A 231 -21.11 -2.40 15.03
C PRO A 231 -20.99 -2.61 13.50
N SER A 232 -21.78 -1.87 12.72
CA SER A 232 -21.66 -1.81 11.26
C SER A 232 -20.59 -0.84 10.76
N LEU A 233 -20.11 0.09 11.61
CA LEU A 233 -19.12 1.09 11.28
C LEU A 233 -17.76 0.69 11.85
N ARG A 234 -16.71 0.74 11.03
CA ARG A 234 -15.33 0.65 11.45
C ARG A 234 -14.58 1.89 10.97
N MET A 235 -13.90 2.56 11.87
CA MET A 235 -13.00 3.68 11.59
C MET A 235 -11.57 3.21 11.69
N ALA A 236 -10.67 3.80 10.91
CA ALA A 236 -9.25 3.52 10.93
C ALA A 236 -8.43 4.79 10.81
N LEU A 237 -7.23 4.75 11.37
CA LEU A 237 -6.21 5.78 11.19
C LEU A 237 -4.86 5.09 11.10
N ASP A 238 -4.15 5.33 10.00
CA ASP A 238 -2.77 4.90 9.83
C ASP A 238 -1.84 6.10 9.77
N LEU A 239 -0.64 5.91 10.29
CA LEU A 239 0.50 6.82 10.19
C LEU A 239 1.60 6.06 9.45
N GLN A 240 2.06 6.60 8.33
CA GLN A 240 3.11 6.01 7.51
C GLN A 240 4.22 7.00 7.24
N LYS A 241 5.46 6.54 7.38
CA LYS A 241 6.67 7.27 7.13
C LYS A 241 7.62 6.45 6.29
N ASP A 242 7.85 6.90 5.08
CA ASP A 242 8.87 6.36 4.18
C ASP A 242 10.15 7.22 4.25
N ASN A 243 11.29 6.64 3.91
CA ASN A 243 12.59 7.33 3.96
C ASN A 243 12.70 8.51 2.99
N ASP A 244 11.88 8.55 1.95
CA ASP A 244 11.84 9.56 0.90
C ASP A 244 10.49 10.29 0.81
N ASP A 245 9.73 10.35 1.90
CA ASP A 245 8.42 11.01 1.94
C ASP A 245 8.17 11.64 3.31
N PHE A 246 7.19 12.54 3.39
CA PHE A 246 6.71 13.10 4.64
C PHE A 246 5.95 12.07 5.47
N LEU A 247 5.65 12.42 6.73
CA LEU A 247 4.72 11.63 7.52
C LEU A 247 3.32 11.76 6.92
N ASN A 248 2.74 10.63 6.54
CA ASN A 248 1.44 10.53 5.93
C ASN A 248 0.40 10.07 6.96
N TYR A 249 -0.73 10.76 6.99
CA TYR A 249 -1.91 10.48 7.81
C TYR A 249 -3.00 9.93 6.92
N LYS A 250 -3.56 8.79 7.27
CA LYS A 250 -4.56 8.09 6.45
C LYS A 250 -5.78 7.74 7.30
N PRO A 251 -6.71 8.69 7.56
CA PRO A 251 -8.01 8.38 8.14
C PRO A 251 -8.93 7.73 7.10
N GLY A 252 -9.69 6.72 7.55
CA GLY A 252 -10.67 6.05 6.71
C GLY A 252 -11.78 5.40 7.51
N PHE A 253 -12.88 5.06 6.83
CA PHE A 253 -13.99 4.33 7.41
C PHE A 253 -14.57 3.29 6.45
N GLU A 254 -15.15 2.25 7.03
CA GLU A 254 -15.90 1.21 6.34
C GLU A 254 -17.24 1.03 7.05
N TRP A 255 -18.33 1.16 6.32
CA TRP A 255 -19.68 1.02 6.85
C TRP A 255 -20.44 -0.10 6.14
N ALA A 256 -20.81 -1.13 6.88
CA ALA A 256 -21.67 -2.20 6.39
C ALA A 256 -23.12 -1.71 6.35
N ILE A 257 -23.63 -1.41 5.15
CA ILE A 257 -24.95 -0.79 4.95
C ILE A 257 -26.07 -1.85 5.01
N TYR A 258 -25.85 -3.01 4.39
CA TYR A 258 -26.86 -4.05 4.26
C TYR A 258 -26.32 -5.41 4.69
N LYS A 259 -26.81 -5.94 5.80
CA LYS A 259 -26.54 -7.30 6.35
C LYS A 259 -25.09 -7.78 6.21
N LYS A 260 -24.11 -6.86 6.21
CA LYS A 260 -22.69 -7.11 5.93
C LYS A 260 -22.40 -7.63 4.50
N SER A 261 -23.33 -7.44 3.57
CA SER A 261 -23.11 -7.79 2.16
C SER A 261 -22.73 -6.58 1.31
N LEU A 262 -23.15 -5.38 1.70
CA LEU A 262 -22.81 -4.13 1.01
C LEU A 262 -22.04 -3.20 1.94
N PHE A 263 -20.94 -2.68 1.47
CA PHE A 263 -20.06 -1.78 2.22
C PHE A 263 -19.88 -0.46 1.48
N LEU A 264 -20.01 0.64 2.21
CA LEU A 264 -19.57 1.96 1.79
C LEU A 264 -18.25 2.28 2.49
N ARG A 265 -17.29 2.80 1.72
CA ARG A 265 -15.98 3.18 2.24
C ARG A 265 -15.63 4.59 1.83
N GLY A 266 -14.88 5.27 2.67
CA GLY A 266 -14.31 6.56 2.39
C GLY A 266 -13.06 6.78 3.20
N GLY A 267 -12.19 7.60 2.67
CA GLY A 267 -10.96 7.96 3.33
C GLY A 267 -10.28 9.16 2.68
N TYR A 268 -9.29 9.66 3.36
CA TYR A 268 -8.50 10.80 2.88
C TYR A 268 -7.04 10.62 3.31
N GLY A 269 -6.13 10.65 2.34
CA GLY A 269 -4.70 10.70 2.62
C GLY A 269 -4.21 12.14 2.64
N PHE A 270 -3.36 12.50 3.59
CA PHE A 270 -2.67 13.79 3.61
C PHE A 270 -1.32 13.69 4.30
N SER A 271 -0.40 14.55 3.91
CA SER A 271 0.95 14.60 4.46
C SER A 271 1.08 15.66 5.55
N GLU A 272 2.19 15.63 6.29
CA GLU A 272 2.50 16.62 7.32
C GLU A 272 2.47 18.07 6.79
N PRO A 273 3.05 18.42 5.61
CA PRO A 273 2.94 19.76 5.06
C PRO A 273 1.51 20.20 4.77
N ASP A 274 0.64 19.27 4.32
CA ASP A 274 -0.78 19.57 4.09
C ASP A 274 -1.49 19.97 5.39
N LEU A 275 -1.18 19.25 6.48
CA LEU A 275 -1.75 19.52 7.80
C LEU A 275 -1.27 20.89 8.34
N GLU A 276 0.01 21.20 8.19
CA GLU A 276 0.56 22.50 8.59
C GLU A 276 -0.12 23.64 7.85
N GLU A 277 -0.36 23.51 6.55
CA GLU A 277 -1.02 24.53 5.74
C GLU A 277 -2.45 24.76 6.21
N VAL A 278 -3.23 23.69 6.44
CA VAL A 278 -4.59 23.81 7.00
C VAL A 278 -4.58 24.55 8.35
N ILE A 279 -3.60 24.25 9.23
CA ILE A 279 -3.48 24.91 10.53
C ILE A 279 -3.14 26.40 10.35
N LYS A 280 -2.26 26.76 9.40
CA LYS A 280 -1.93 28.16 9.09
C LYS A 280 -3.13 28.94 8.58
N GLN A 281 -3.92 28.35 7.68
CA GLN A 281 -5.16 28.93 7.17
C GLN A 281 -6.19 29.15 8.28
N MET A 282 -6.36 28.19 9.20
CA MET A 282 -7.25 28.35 10.36
C MET A 282 -6.81 29.48 11.29
N LYS A 283 -5.51 29.78 11.35
CA LYS A 283 -4.95 30.87 12.16
C LYS A 283 -4.89 32.22 11.42
N ASN A 284 -5.42 32.32 10.20
CA ASN A 284 -5.34 33.50 9.33
C ASN A 284 -3.89 33.97 9.11
N GLN A 285 -2.94 33.05 9.10
CA GLN A 285 -1.55 33.34 8.75
C GLN A 285 -1.39 33.22 7.23
N SER A 286 -0.64 34.14 6.61
CA SER A 286 -0.36 34.05 5.16
C SER A 286 0.45 32.79 4.88
N SER A 287 -0.04 31.92 4.00
CA SER A 287 0.70 30.78 3.50
C SER A 287 1.74 31.25 2.47
N GLY A 288 2.95 30.72 2.57
CA GLY A 288 3.94 30.83 1.52
C GLY A 288 3.57 29.97 0.30
N SER A 289 4.43 29.92 -0.70
CA SER A 289 4.29 28.97 -1.82
C SER A 289 4.36 27.53 -1.27
N TYR A 290 3.24 26.82 -1.38
CA TYR A 290 3.07 25.47 -0.85
C TYR A 290 2.80 24.52 -2.02
N VAL A 291 3.57 23.45 -2.10
CA VAL A 291 3.34 22.36 -3.05
C VAL A 291 2.65 21.22 -2.29
N LYS A 292 1.44 20.90 -2.70
CA LYS A 292 0.65 19.84 -2.10
C LYS A 292 1.27 18.47 -2.36
N SER A 293 1.26 17.61 -1.37
CA SER A 293 1.84 16.27 -1.53
C SER A 293 1.03 15.42 -2.51
N ASN A 294 1.73 14.68 -3.37
CA ASN A 294 1.11 13.71 -4.30
C ASN A 294 0.41 12.52 -3.58
N SER A 295 0.66 12.35 -2.28
CA SER A 295 -0.01 11.33 -1.46
C SER A 295 -1.39 11.75 -0.96
N SER A 296 -1.74 13.05 -1.11
CA SER A 296 -3.03 13.59 -0.65
C SER A 296 -4.14 13.31 -1.64
N GLY A 297 -5.29 12.85 -1.14
CA GLY A 297 -6.44 12.60 -1.99
C GLY A 297 -7.65 12.05 -1.27
N LEU A 298 -8.84 12.34 -1.82
CA LEU A 298 -10.12 11.79 -1.38
C LEU A 298 -10.35 10.44 -2.05
N SER A 299 -10.70 9.46 -1.25
CA SER A 299 -11.04 8.12 -1.73
C SER A 299 -12.47 7.75 -1.34
N LEU A 300 -13.16 7.08 -2.24
CA LEU A 300 -14.48 6.52 -2.05
C LEU A 300 -14.53 5.12 -2.62
N GLY A 301 -15.39 4.25 -2.10
CA GLY A 301 -15.57 2.93 -2.66
C GLY A 301 -16.76 2.17 -2.17
N LEU A 302 -17.07 1.12 -2.89
CA LEU A 302 -18.14 0.18 -2.60
C LEU A 302 -17.57 -1.24 -2.54
N GLY A 303 -18.09 -2.05 -1.65
CA GLY A 303 -17.79 -3.47 -1.55
C GLY A 303 -19.04 -4.30 -1.51
N LEU A 304 -19.04 -5.38 -2.28
CA LEU A 304 -20.11 -6.38 -2.29
C LEU A 304 -19.53 -7.72 -1.84
N VAL A 305 -20.14 -8.29 -0.82
CA VAL A 305 -19.86 -9.67 -0.37
C VAL A 305 -21.04 -10.54 -0.74
N THR A 306 -20.78 -11.55 -1.53
CA THR A 306 -21.79 -12.48 -2.04
C THR A 306 -21.25 -13.91 -2.04
N GLU A 307 -22.08 -14.85 -2.34
CA GLU A 307 -21.70 -16.25 -2.56
C GLU A 307 -22.00 -16.62 -4.01
N VAL A 308 -21.00 -17.10 -4.71
CA VAL A 308 -21.10 -17.55 -6.09
C VAL A 308 -20.75 -19.02 -6.14
N SER A 309 -21.72 -19.88 -6.46
CA SER A 309 -21.55 -21.35 -6.53
C SER A 309 -20.95 -21.97 -5.25
N GLY A 310 -21.34 -21.45 -4.06
CA GLY A 310 -20.84 -21.96 -2.77
C GLY A 310 -19.49 -21.37 -2.36
N VAL A 311 -18.94 -20.43 -3.12
CA VAL A 311 -17.66 -19.75 -2.82
C VAL A 311 -17.95 -18.32 -2.37
N ALA A 312 -17.47 -17.96 -1.19
CA ALA A 312 -17.58 -16.59 -0.70
C ALA A 312 -16.75 -15.66 -1.59
N THR A 313 -17.39 -14.64 -2.15
CA THR A 313 -16.78 -13.74 -3.14
C THR A 313 -16.98 -12.30 -2.72
N ASN A 314 -15.90 -11.53 -2.67
CA ASN A 314 -15.92 -10.10 -2.42
C ASN A 314 -15.54 -9.37 -3.70
N VAL A 315 -16.34 -8.39 -4.09
CA VAL A 315 -16.05 -7.48 -5.21
C VAL A 315 -15.98 -6.07 -4.66
N ASP A 316 -14.83 -5.45 -4.78
CA ASP A 316 -14.57 -4.12 -4.26
C ASP A 316 -14.18 -3.17 -5.39
N VAL A 317 -14.76 -1.97 -5.40
CA VAL A 317 -14.45 -0.89 -6.34
C VAL A 317 -14.04 0.34 -5.55
N ALA A 318 -13.01 1.03 -6.04
CA ALA A 318 -12.54 2.27 -5.44
C ALA A 318 -12.32 3.35 -6.50
N TYR A 319 -12.57 4.57 -6.09
CA TYR A 319 -12.27 5.81 -6.78
C TYR A 319 -11.32 6.63 -5.89
N LEU A 320 -10.19 7.03 -6.45
CA LEU A 320 -9.22 7.89 -5.80
C LEU A 320 -9.09 9.18 -6.61
N HIS A 321 -9.52 10.28 -6.01
CA HIS A 321 -9.30 11.62 -6.54
C HIS A 321 -8.02 12.19 -5.92
N ARG A 322 -6.99 12.32 -6.73
CA ARG A 322 -5.76 13.00 -6.36
C ARG A 322 -5.92 14.49 -6.54
N VAL A 323 -5.19 15.24 -5.74
CA VAL A 323 -5.23 16.70 -5.82
C VAL A 323 -4.46 17.17 -7.05
N GLU A 324 -4.90 18.35 -7.62
CA GLU A 324 -4.29 19.07 -8.73
C GLU A 324 -4.33 18.36 -10.09
N ASP A 325 -5.48 18.49 -10.79
CA ASP A 325 -5.69 18.19 -12.23
C ASP A 325 -5.15 16.84 -12.74
N LEU A 326 -4.73 15.95 -11.83
CA LEU A 326 -4.35 14.60 -12.19
C LEU A 326 -5.60 13.75 -12.45
N THR A 327 -5.55 12.92 -13.48
CA THR A 327 -6.63 11.98 -13.77
C THR A 327 -6.92 11.10 -12.56
N PRO A 328 -8.21 10.95 -12.17
CA PRO A 328 -8.57 10.08 -11.06
C PRO A 328 -8.19 8.63 -11.36
N SER A 329 -7.89 7.90 -10.30
CA SER A 329 -7.57 6.47 -10.37
C SER A 329 -8.78 5.63 -9.97
N PHE A 330 -9.03 4.57 -10.71
CA PHE A 330 -10.07 3.58 -10.39
C PHE A 330 -9.41 2.24 -10.08
N MET A 331 -9.94 1.54 -9.09
CA MET A 331 -9.48 0.21 -8.77
C MET A 331 -10.65 -0.76 -8.62
N LEU A 332 -10.48 -1.95 -9.17
CA LEU A 332 -11.36 -3.11 -8.98
C LEU A 332 -10.55 -4.22 -8.32
N SER A 333 -11.13 -4.89 -7.34
CA SER A 333 -10.54 -6.10 -6.75
C SER A 333 -11.62 -7.15 -6.54
N ILE A 334 -11.27 -8.40 -6.82
CA ILE A 334 -12.10 -9.56 -6.55
C ILE A 334 -11.31 -10.48 -5.63
N LEU A 335 -11.93 -10.89 -4.53
CA LEU A 335 -11.39 -11.86 -3.59
C LEU A 335 -12.35 -13.02 -3.49
N VAL A 336 -11.84 -14.24 -3.55
CA VAL A 336 -12.58 -15.48 -3.31
C VAL A 336 -12.01 -16.20 -2.09
N GLU A 337 -12.91 -16.80 -1.29
CA GLU A 337 -12.56 -17.56 -0.10
C GLU A 337 -13.22 -18.94 -0.16
N TYR A 338 -12.45 -20.03 0.07
CA TYR A 338 -12.90 -21.42 -0.02
C TYR A 338 -12.16 -22.35 0.97
#